data_7885650f1bc08d184df9436c45f0bcac
#
_entry.id   7885650f1bc08d184df9436c45f0bcac
#
_cell.length_a   1.000
_cell.length_b   1.000
_cell.length_c   1.000
_cell.angle_alpha   90.00
_cell.angle_beta   90.00
_cell.angle_gamma   90.00
#
_symmetry.space_group_name_H-M   'P 1'
#
loop_
_entity.id
_entity.type
_entity.pdbx_description
1 polymer ?
#
loop_
_entity_poly.entity_id
_entity_poly.type
_entity_poly.pdbx_seq_one_letter_code
_entity_poly.pdbx_strand_id
1 'polypeptide(L)'
;MADTAKMIMASSKCILLCCRSVADHFVALACYQDFSTFRNMLNELCNRFVVEIGNEYLDAYPRLGIGVYRIDKEHPPIQKMVEYANLARKSLRTNTTSHIAVYDERVYTQLIRAGKIEQSMKNAMAQHEFKAFIQPKYNLETGQIVGAEALVRWIREDGSMIYPDDFIPIFEKNGFIVELDFFILSEVCRMIQRRLQEKRHCVPISINQSRVLLQEKDYVKRVADILKKYDTPPRYIELELTERIFRDDLTDLAKMMGELRNLGIRWSIDDFGTGYSSLNLLKELPVDIIKIDKSFLDETESSETSKIIIRKTVELTQELDKTVVCEGVETENQADYLRGIRCDMAQGYLYAKPMPMEEFEKLLDKEIYG
;
A
#
# COMPACT_ATOMS: atom_id res chain seq x y z
N MET A 1 24.22 0.51 -29.82
CA MET A 1 23.94 1.90 -29.32
C MET A 1 23.97 2.97 -30.42
N ALA A 2 24.89 2.98 -31.39
CA ALA A 2 24.76 3.82 -32.59
C ALA A 2 23.49 3.47 -33.38
N ASP A 3 23.10 2.24 -33.37
CA ASP A 3 21.93 1.72 -34.04
C ASP A 3 20.61 2.16 -33.37
N THR A 4 20.60 2.35 -32.05
CA THR A 4 19.44 2.89 -31.34
C THR A 4 19.07 4.32 -31.82
N ALA A 5 20.07 5.20 -31.98
CA ALA A 5 19.82 6.55 -32.50
C ALA A 5 19.31 6.53 -33.94
N LYS A 6 19.88 5.65 -34.78
CA LYS A 6 19.40 5.42 -36.17
C LYS A 6 17.97 4.88 -36.20
N MET A 7 17.66 3.93 -35.32
CA MET A 7 16.34 3.34 -35.20
C MET A 7 15.31 4.41 -34.79
N ILE A 8 15.64 5.27 -33.78
CA ILE A 8 14.78 6.39 -33.38
C ILE A 8 14.54 7.34 -34.55
N MET A 9 15.61 7.77 -35.26
CA MET A 9 15.48 8.66 -36.42
C MET A 9 14.71 8.04 -37.57
N ALA A 10 14.88 6.75 -37.82
CA ALA A 10 14.20 6.04 -38.90
C ALA A 10 12.74 5.70 -38.56
N SER A 11 12.32 5.79 -37.31
CA SER A 11 10.99 5.39 -36.86
C SER A 11 9.88 6.29 -37.38
N SER A 12 10.17 7.59 -37.63
CA SER A 12 9.18 8.51 -38.18
C SER A 12 9.81 9.80 -38.72
N LYS A 13 9.21 10.36 -39.76
CA LYS A 13 9.52 11.71 -40.26
C LYS A 13 9.19 12.82 -39.26
N CYS A 14 8.44 12.53 -38.21
CA CYS A 14 8.13 13.46 -37.12
C CYS A 14 9.36 13.78 -36.25
N ILE A 15 10.37 12.92 -36.21
CA ILE A 15 11.59 13.14 -35.42
C ILE A 15 12.56 13.96 -36.26
N LEU A 16 12.78 15.19 -35.80
CA LEU A 16 13.61 16.17 -36.52
C LEU A 16 15.09 16.02 -36.15
N LEU A 17 15.38 15.79 -34.88
CA LEU A 17 16.72 15.65 -34.33
C LEU A 17 16.74 14.58 -33.25
N CYS A 18 17.84 13.85 -33.16
CA CYS A 18 18.09 12.92 -32.08
C CYS A 18 19.59 12.98 -31.72
N CYS A 19 19.89 13.08 -30.41
CA CYS A 19 21.26 13.02 -29.94
C CYS A 19 21.34 12.14 -28.67
N ARG A 20 22.52 11.56 -28.45
CA ARG A 20 22.83 10.86 -27.20
C ARG A 20 23.29 11.88 -26.17
N SER A 21 22.66 11.88 -25.00
CA SER A 21 23.00 12.78 -23.89
C SER A 21 24.05 12.16 -22.97
N VAL A 22 23.69 11.12 -22.23
CA VAL A 22 24.57 10.42 -21.27
C VAL A 22 24.20 8.94 -21.26
N ALA A 23 25.19 8.07 -21.22
CA ALA A 23 25.02 6.60 -21.10
C ALA A 23 24.01 6.03 -22.14
N ASP A 24 22.88 5.53 -21.72
CA ASP A 24 21.77 4.98 -22.51
C ASP A 24 20.65 5.99 -22.78
N HIS A 25 20.86 7.29 -22.43
CA HIS A 25 19.86 8.34 -22.62
C HIS A 25 20.00 9.03 -23.96
N PHE A 26 18.88 9.10 -24.68
CA PHE A 26 18.73 9.84 -25.93
C PHE A 26 17.73 10.99 -25.73
N VAL A 27 17.98 12.12 -26.40
CA VAL A 27 17.08 13.26 -26.48
C VAL A 27 16.69 13.44 -27.92
N ALA A 28 15.40 13.54 -28.19
CA ALA A 28 14.87 13.76 -29.51
C ALA A 28 13.95 14.97 -29.55
N LEU A 29 14.01 15.75 -30.62
CA LEU A 29 13.05 16.79 -30.95
C LEU A 29 12.11 16.26 -32.04
N ALA A 30 10.80 16.34 -31.80
CA ALA A 30 9.80 15.87 -32.72
C ALA A 30 8.75 16.96 -33.00
N CYS A 31 8.18 16.91 -34.19
CA CYS A 31 7.05 17.75 -34.63
C CYS A 31 5.87 16.84 -34.95
N TYR A 32 4.68 17.15 -34.46
CA TYR A 32 3.47 16.37 -34.70
C TYR A 32 2.25 17.28 -34.94
N GLN A 33 1.27 16.80 -35.66
CA GLN A 33 -0.01 17.51 -35.87
C GLN A 33 -1.03 17.10 -34.78
N ASP A 34 -1.12 15.79 -34.53
CA ASP A 34 -1.98 15.23 -33.51
C ASP A 34 -1.18 14.41 -32.50
N PHE A 35 -1.36 14.70 -31.19
CA PHE A 35 -0.60 14.04 -30.14
C PHE A 35 -0.99 12.58 -29.95
N SER A 36 -2.24 12.21 -30.18
CA SER A 36 -2.71 10.83 -30.04
C SER A 36 -2.03 9.91 -31.05
N THR A 37 -1.97 10.34 -32.29
CA THR A 37 -1.26 9.64 -33.36
C THR A 37 0.24 9.56 -33.10
N PHE A 38 0.84 10.64 -32.64
CA PHE A 38 2.26 10.64 -32.24
C PHE A 38 2.54 9.68 -31.08
N ARG A 39 1.68 9.64 -30.07
CA ARG A 39 1.79 8.70 -28.93
C ARG A 39 1.70 7.23 -29.39
N ASN A 40 0.81 6.91 -30.33
CA ASN A 40 0.72 5.57 -30.88
C ASN A 40 2.01 5.18 -31.63
N MET A 41 2.57 6.08 -32.40
CA MET A 41 3.87 5.87 -33.06
C MET A 41 5.00 5.63 -32.06
N LEU A 42 5.03 6.36 -30.95
CA LEU A 42 6.01 6.12 -29.88
C LEU A 42 5.80 4.75 -29.20
N ASN A 43 4.57 4.29 -29.01
CA ASN A 43 4.29 2.94 -28.49
C ASN A 43 4.79 1.85 -29.47
N GLU A 44 4.56 2.02 -30.75
CA GLU A 44 5.09 1.11 -31.78
C GLU A 44 6.62 1.09 -31.78
N LEU A 45 7.27 2.24 -31.59
CA LEU A 45 8.72 2.31 -31.44
C LEU A 45 9.21 1.50 -30.24
N CYS A 46 8.53 1.64 -29.08
CA CYS A 46 8.87 0.87 -27.89
C CYS A 46 8.74 -0.63 -28.12
N ASN A 47 7.65 -1.07 -28.75
CA ASN A 47 7.43 -2.48 -29.04
C ASN A 47 8.48 -3.04 -29.99
N ARG A 48 8.82 -2.32 -31.08
CA ARG A 48 9.89 -2.73 -32.00
C ARG A 48 11.23 -2.82 -31.30
N PHE A 49 11.56 -1.85 -30.47
CA PHE A 49 12.82 -1.84 -29.70
C PHE A 49 12.96 -3.09 -28.84
N VAL A 50 11.92 -3.50 -28.14
CA VAL A 50 11.91 -4.71 -27.30
C VAL A 50 12.15 -5.96 -28.15
N VAL A 51 11.52 -6.05 -29.32
CA VAL A 51 11.65 -7.21 -30.21
C VAL A 51 13.03 -7.26 -30.86
N GLU A 52 13.53 -6.16 -31.42
CA GLU A 52 14.82 -6.12 -32.12
C GLU A 52 15.99 -6.38 -31.18
N ILE A 53 16.00 -5.77 -30.00
CA ILE A 53 17.10 -5.96 -29.03
C ILE A 53 16.96 -7.28 -28.24
N GLY A 54 15.74 -7.73 -27.96
CA GLY A 54 15.50 -9.03 -27.33
C GLY A 54 15.97 -10.21 -28.20
N ASN A 55 15.93 -10.06 -29.52
CA ASN A 55 16.45 -11.07 -30.44
C ASN A 55 18.00 -11.09 -30.54
N GLU A 56 18.67 -9.95 -30.28
CA GLU A 56 20.14 -9.87 -30.26
C GLU A 56 20.76 -10.35 -28.96
N TYR A 57 20.03 -10.22 -27.82
CA TYR A 57 20.53 -10.52 -26.48
C TYR A 57 19.54 -11.43 -25.75
N LEU A 58 19.69 -12.74 -25.92
CA LEU A 58 18.79 -13.80 -25.44
C LEU A 58 18.48 -13.78 -23.92
N ASP A 59 19.30 -13.12 -23.11
CA ASP A 59 19.15 -13.04 -21.65
C ASP A 59 18.77 -11.64 -21.13
N ALA A 60 18.50 -10.68 -22.02
CA ALA A 60 18.17 -9.32 -21.61
C ALA A 60 16.70 -8.99 -21.95
N TYR A 61 15.98 -8.47 -20.98
CA TYR A 61 14.65 -7.85 -21.17
C TYR A 61 14.80 -6.34 -21.35
N PRO A 62 15.15 -5.83 -22.53
CA PRO A 62 15.37 -4.41 -22.72
C PRO A 62 14.04 -3.64 -22.51
N ARG A 63 14.10 -2.52 -21.83
CA ARG A 63 12.98 -1.62 -21.66
C ARG A 63 13.31 -0.25 -22.21
N LEU A 64 12.42 0.31 -23.01
CA LEU A 64 12.50 1.67 -23.48
C LEU A 64 11.48 2.53 -22.74
N GLY A 65 11.92 3.49 -21.93
CA GLY A 65 11.06 4.46 -21.26
C GLY A 65 11.17 5.83 -21.93
N ILE A 66 10.07 6.40 -22.37
CA ILE A 66 10.02 7.68 -23.07
C ILE A 66 9.32 8.71 -22.20
N GLY A 67 10.00 9.82 -21.90
CA GLY A 67 9.41 11.01 -21.33
C GLY A 67 9.20 12.08 -22.39
N VAL A 68 8.04 12.68 -22.43
CA VAL A 68 7.66 13.71 -23.41
C VAL A 68 7.40 15.03 -22.69
N TYR A 69 8.05 16.10 -23.13
CA TYR A 69 7.68 17.47 -22.79
C TYR A 69 7.06 18.13 -24.05
N ARG A 70 5.85 18.67 -23.91
CA ARG A 70 5.16 19.38 -24.98
C ARG A 70 5.60 20.84 -24.99
N ILE A 71 6.13 21.30 -26.12
CA ILE A 71 6.63 22.67 -26.26
C ILE A 71 5.47 23.54 -26.74
N ASP A 72 5.06 24.51 -25.90
CA ASP A 72 4.07 25.52 -26.22
C ASP A 72 4.73 26.84 -26.63
N LYS A 73 3.92 27.85 -27.00
CA LYS A 73 4.43 29.18 -27.42
C LYS A 73 5.30 29.86 -26.37
N GLU A 74 4.93 29.73 -25.10
CA GLU A 74 5.73 30.15 -23.96
C GLU A 74 6.45 28.94 -23.38
N HIS A 75 7.72 28.82 -23.60
CA HIS A 75 8.50 27.66 -23.17
C HIS A 75 9.77 28.04 -22.40
N PRO A 76 10.21 27.24 -21.44
CA PRO A 76 11.45 27.45 -20.71
C PRO A 76 12.68 27.18 -21.60
N PRO A 77 13.89 27.54 -21.15
CA PRO A 77 15.12 27.18 -21.84
C PRO A 77 15.22 25.68 -22.11
N ILE A 78 15.90 25.31 -23.21
CA ILE A 78 16.00 23.92 -23.70
C ILE A 78 16.49 22.94 -22.63
N GLN A 79 17.41 23.39 -21.74
CA GLN A 79 17.89 22.57 -20.63
C GLN A 79 16.76 22.13 -19.70
N LYS A 80 15.83 23.04 -19.38
CA LYS A 80 14.64 22.73 -18.57
C LYS A 80 13.64 21.85 -19.29
N MET A 81 13.47 22.02 -20.61
CA MET A 81 12.61 21.12 -21.39
C MET A 81 13.10 19.68 -21.37
N VAL A 82 14.42 19.48 -21.52
CA VAL A 82 15.07 18.16 -21.42
C VAL A 82 14.94 17.60 -19.99
N GLU A 83 15.12 18.44 -18.98
CA GLU A 83 14.92 18.06 -17.59
C GLU A 83 13.47 17.61 -17.34
N TYR A 84 12.49 18.36 -17.80
CA TYR A 84 11.06 18.03 -17.66
C TYR A 84 10.68 16.73 -18.40
N ALA A 85 11.19 16.51 -19.61
CA ALA A 85 11.01 15.25 -20.32
C ALA A 85 11.63 14.08 -19.53
N ASN A 86 12.83 14.27 -18.97
CA ASN A 86 13.49 13.24 -18.15
C ASN A 86 12.75 12.99 -16.82
N LEU A 87 12.16 14.00 -16.20
CA LEU A 87 11.30 13.85 -15.02
C LEU A 87 10.06 13.01 -15.34
N ALA A 88 9.39 13.31 -16.47
CA ALA A 88 8.29 12.48 -16.94
C ALA A 88 8.72 11.01 -17.13
N ARG A 89 9.88 10.77 -17.78
CA ARG A 89 10.43 9.43 -17.93
C ARG A 89 10.66 8.73 -16.59
N LYS A 90 11.21 9.43 -15.61
CA LYS A 90 11.45 8.88 -14.25
C LYS A 90 10.15 8.53 -13.49
N SER A 91 9.01 9.12 -13.86
CA SER A 91 7.71 8.79 -13.27
C SER A 91 7.15 7.43 -13.74
N LEU A 92 7.72 6.84 -14.80
CA LEU A 92 7.33 5.50 -15.28
C LEU A 92 7.71 4.45 -14.22
N ARG A 93 6.70 3.81 -13.65
CA ARG A 93 6.90 2.72 -12.68
C ARG A 93 7.42 1.47 -13.39
N THR A 94 8.27 0.70 -12.73
CA THR A 94 8.84 -0.55 -13.27
C THR A 94 7.80 -1.62 -13.62
N ASN A 95 6.60 -1.52 -13.06
CA ASN A 95 5.52 -2.50 -13.23
C ASN A 95 4.37 -2.03 -14.10
N THR A 96 4.49 -0.89 -14.80
CA THR A 96 3.42 -0.42 -15.69
C THR A 96 3.65 -0.90 -17.12
N THR A 97 2.55 -1.23 -17.81
CA THR A 97 2.53 -1.54 -19.25
C THR A 97 2.79 -0.31 -20.13
N SER A 98 2.79 0.90 -19.55
CA SER A 98 3.04 2.14 -20.28
C SER A 98 4.52 2.43 -20.38
N HIS A 99 5.01 2.60 -21.60
CA HIS A 99 6.39 2.99 -21.92
C HIS A 99 6.58 4.51 -22.08
N ILE A 100 5.49 5.29 -22.04
CA ILE A 100 5.49 6.72 -22.34
C ILE A 100 4.86 7.49 -21.18
N ALA A 101 5.55 8.52 -20.70
CA ALA A 101 5.02 9.52 -19.77
C ALA A 101 5.13 10.91 -20.40
N VAL A 102 4.08 11.70 -20.27
CA VAL A 102 4.07 13.11 -20.67
C VAL A 102 4.33 13.97 -19.44
N TYR A 103 5.19 14.97 -19.55
CA TYR A 103 5.39 15.94 -18.49
C TYR A 103 4.10 16.68 -18.18
N ASP A 104 3.79 16.73 -16.92
CA ASP A 104 2.69 17.47 -16.35
C ASP A 104 3.26 18.08 -15.03
N GLU A 105 2.87 19.29 -14.72
CA GLU A 105 3.31 19.98 -13.50
C GLU A 105 2.96 19.20 -12.22
N ARG A 106 1.87 18.42 -12.24
CA ARG A 106 1.50 17.50 -11.16
C ARG A 106 2.54 16.41 -10.96
N VAL A 107 3.04 15.81 -12.06
CA VAL A 107 4.10 14.78 -12.02
C VAL A 107 5.38 15.37 -11.43
N TYR A 108 5.73 16.60 -11.81
CA TYR A 108 6.88 17.30 -11.24
C TYR A 108 6.71 17.53 -9.74
N THR A 109 5.56 18.04 -9.32
CA THR A 109 5.25 18.28 -7.90
C THR A 109 5.30 17.00 -7.09
N GLN A 110 4.77 15.89 -7.62
CA GLN A 110 4.85 14.56 -6.97
C GLN A 110 6.29 14.08 -6.81
N LEU A 111 7.14 14.24 -7.82
CA LEU A 111 8.56 13.85 -7.73
C LEU A 111 9.35 14.69 -6.71
N ILE A 112 9.12 15.99 -6.67
CA ILE A 112 9.72 16.87 -5.65
C ILE A 112 9.24 16.48 -4.25
N ARG A 113 7.94 16.20 -4.10
CA ARG A 113 7.36 15.75 -2.83
C ARG A 113 7.97 14.41 -2.39
N ALA A 114 8.07 13.44 -3.30
CA ALA A 114 8.71 12.16 -3.03
C ALA A 114 10.18 12.32 -2.60
N GLY A 115 10.96 13.16 -3.30
CA GLY A 115 12.34 13.44 -2.92
C GLY A 115 12.49 14.08 -1.53
N LYS A 116 11.58 15.00 -1.16
CA LYS A 116 11.56 15.61 0.19
C LYS A 116 11.23 14.58 1.27
N ILE A 117 10.25 13.68 1.00
CA ILE A 117 9.87 12.59 1.89
C ILE A 117 11.07 11.67 2.13
N GLU A 118 11.72 11.23 1.04
CA GLU A 118 12.87 10.34 1.10
C GLU A 118 14.06 10.95 1.86
N GLN A 119 14.29 12.25 1.70
CA GLN A 119 15.34 12.99 2.39
C GLN A 119 15.11 13.15 3.89
N SER A 120 13.82 13.25 4.32
CA SER A 120 13.45 13.51 5.72
C SER A 120 13.14 12.26 6.53
N MET A 121 12.86 11.10 5.90
CA MET A 121 12.34 9.89 6.56
C MET A 121 13.19 9.38 7.75
N LYS A 122 14.53 9.36 7.61
CA LYS A 122 15.42 8.88 8.69
C LYS A 122 15.44 9.84 9.88
N ASN A 123 15.42 11.14 9.61
CA ASN A 123 15.37 12.14 10.65
C ASN A 123 14.02 12.13 11.37
N ALA A 124 12.93 11.98 10.62
CA ALA A 124 11.59 11.84 11.16
C ALA A 124 11.45 10.63 12.10
N MET A 125 12.09 9.50 11.76
CA MET A 125 12.13 8.34 12.65
C MET A 125 12.89 8.65 13.95
N ALA A 126 14.06 9.29 13.85
CA ALA A 126 14.86 9.67 15.01
C ALA A 126 14.17 10.70 15.93
N GLN A 127 13.36 11.59 15.35
CA GLN A 127 12.59 12.62 16.06
C GLN A 127 11.19 12.13 16.50
N HIS A 128 10.89 10.85 16.34
CA HIS A 128 9.59 10.26 16.69
C HIS A 128 8.39 10.97 16.03
N GLU A 129 8.54 11.45 14.79
CA GLU A 129 7.45 12.06 14.03
C GLU A 129 6.42 11.03 13.53
N PHE A 130 6.80 9.75 13.42
CA PHE A 130 5.85 8.67 13.15
C PHE A 130 5.10 8.30 14.43
N LYS A 131 3.78 8.23 14.32
CA LYS A 131 2.88 7.92 15.43
C LYS A 131 1.94 6.79 15.03
N ALA A 132 1.64 5.90 15.96
CA ALA A 132 0.55 4.96 15.82
C ALA A 132 -0.76 5.64 16.25
N PHE A 133 -1.70 5.76 15.32
CA PHE A 133 -3.09 6.10 15.59
C PHE A 133 -3.89 4.82 15.68
N ILE A 134 -4.82 4.76 16.58
CA ILE A 134 -5.57 3.54 16.86
C ILE A 134 -7.03 3.77 16.46
N GLN A 135 -7.57 2.83 15.67
CA GLN A 135 -8.98 2.81 15.32
C GLN A 135 -9.65 1.57 15.93
N PRO A 136 -10.66 1.71 16.80
CA PRO A 136 -11.31 0.58 17.45
C PRO A 136 -12.14 -0.26 16.48
N LYS A 137 -12.18 -1.57 16.75
CA LYS A 137 -13.06 -2.57 16.12
C LYS A 137 -14.15 -2.94 17.13
N TYR A 138 -15.40 -2.81 16.73
CA TYR A 138 -16.55 -3.06 17.58
C TYR A 138 -17.22 -4.40 17.25
N ASN A 139 -17.57 -5.15 18.26
CA ASN A 139 -18.46 -6.28 18.11
C ASN A 139 -19.89 -5.78 17.82
N LEU A 140 -20.50 -6.26 16.74
CA LEU A 140 -21.79 -5.75 16.27
C LEU A 140 -22.97 -6.20 17.13
N GLU A 141 -22.83 -7.31 17.88
CA GLU A 141 -23.88 -7.82 18.78
C GLU A 141 -23.86 -7.10 20.12
N THR A 142 -22.68 -6.94 20.72
CA THR A 142 -22.53 -6.35 22.07
C THR A 142 -22.29 -4.86 22.07
N GLY A 143 -21.84 -4.28 20.97
CA GLY A 143 -21.44 -2.89 20.85
C GLY A 143 -20.11 -2.55 21.54
N GLN A 144 -19.38 -3.56 22.05
CA GLN A 144 -18.14 -3.35 22.79
C GLN A 144 -16.91 -3.34 21.88
N ILE A 145 -15.86 -2.65 22.31
CA ILE A 145 -14.55 -2.69 21.66
C ILE A 145 -13.88 -4.04 21.93
N VAL A 146 -13.64 -4.81 20.86
CA VAL A 146 -13.07 -6.16 20.94
C VAL A 146 -11.71 -6.28 20.25
N GLY A 147 -11.27 -5.23 19.61
CA GLY A 147 -9.98 -5.10 18.94
C GLY A 147 -9.75 -3.68 18.48
N ALA A 148 -8.63 -3.44 17.83
CA ALA A 148 -8.38 -2.17 17.16
C ALA A 148 -7.32 -2.34 16.06
N GLU A 149 -7.14 -1.33 15.23
CA GLU A 149 -6.11 -1.27 14.19
C GLU A 149 -5.14 -0.13 14.45
N ALA A 150 -3.84 -0.40 14.33
CA ALA A 150 -2.78 0.60 14.41
C ALA A 150 -2.46 1.15 13.02
N LEU A 151 -2.76 2.41 12.83
CA LEU A 151 -2.60 3.15 11.59
C LEU A 151 -1.48 4.18 11.74
N VAL A 152 -0.43 4.06 10.95
CA VAL A 152 0.68 5.02 11.00
C VAL A 152 0.24 6.41 10.54
N ARG A 153 0.76 7.44 11.22
CA ARG A 153 0.65 8.86 10.82
C ARG A 153 2.03 9.50 10.92
N TRP A 154 2.38 10.31 9.97
CA TRP A 154 3.59 11.09 10.03
C TRP A 154 3.24 12.53 10.40
N ILE A 155 3.50 12.91 11.65
CA ILE A 155 3.20 14.22 12.20
C ILE A 155 4.52 14.96 12.39
N ARG A 156 4.71 16.03 11.65
CA ARG A 156 5.90 16.87 11.75
C ARG A 156 5.90 17.72 13.01
N GLU A 157 7.05 18.25 13.34
CA GLU A 157 7.23 19.15 14.49
C GLU A 157 6.32 20.40 14.42
N ASP A 158 6.04 20.91 13.21
CA ASP A 158 5.12 22.02 12.98
C ASP A 158 3.62 21.65 13.09
N GLY A 159 3.32 20.40 13.42
CA GLY A 159 1.96 19.87 13.53
C GLY A 159 1.33 19.46 12.18
N SER A 160 2.01 19.66 11.06
CA SER A 160 1.51 19.21 9.76
C SER A 160 1.57 17.69 9.64
N MET A 161 0.54 17.10 8.99
CA MET A 161 0.45 15.65 8.79
C MET A 161 0.75 15.29 7.35
N ILE A 162 1.61 14.28 7.15
CA ILE A 162 1.81 13.60 5.88
C ILE A 162 1.01 12.30 5.93
N TYR A 163 0.13 12.09 4.95
CA TYR A 163 -0.74 10.91 4.92
C TYR A 163 0.00 9.67 4.43
N PRO A 164 -0.41 8.45 4.87
CA PRO A 164 0.21 7.18 4.47
C PRO A 164 0.35 7.01 2.95
N ASP A 165 -0.66 7.39 2.18
CA ASP A 165 -0.67 7.29 0.71
C ASP A 165 0.47 8.07 0.04
N ASP A 166 1.00 9.10 0.72
CA ASP A 166 2.09 9.93 0.23
C ASP A 166 3.47 9.32 0.48
N PHE A 167 3.66 8.58 1.58
CA PHE A 167 4.98 8.09 1.97
C PHE A 167 5.14 6.56 1.93
N ILE A 168 4.10 5.76 2.17
CA ILE A 168 4.19 4.29 2.16
C ILE A 168 4.74 3.78 0.83
N PRO A 169 4.23 4.21 -0.36
CA PRO A 169 4.76 3.71 -1.63
C PRO A 169 6.24 4.06 -1.86
N ILE A 170 6.72 5.17 -1.27
CA ILE A 170 8.12 5.58 -1.34
C ILE A 170 8.97 4.68 -0.44
N PHE A 171 8.49 4.40 0.77
CA PHE A 171 9.18 3.58 1.75
C PHE A 171 9.23 2.10 1.34
N GLU A 172 8.19 1.58 0.70
CA GLU A 172 8.21 0.25 0.10
C GLU A 172 9.27 0.15 -1.01
N LYS A 173 9.36 1.19 -1.86
CA LYS A 173 10.32 1.22 -2.98
C LYS A 173 11.76 1.26 -2.52
N ASN A 174 12.07 1.99 -1.44
CA ASN A 174 13.44 2.15 -0.93
C ASN A 174 13.78 1.24 0.26
N GLY A 175 12.84 0.40 0.71
CA GLY A 175 13.00 -0.56 1.81
C GLY A 175 12.85 0.03 3.21
N PHE A 176 12.65 1.34 3.37
CA PHE A 176 12.49 1.97 4.69
C PHE A 176 11.21 1.54 5.41
N ILE A 177 10.24 1.02 4.67
CA ILE A 177 9.00 0.49 5.24
C ILE A 177 9.27 -0.59 6.31
N VAL A 178 10.31 -1.39 6.16
CA VAL A 178 10.71 -2.44 7.11
C VAL A 178 10.98 -1.84 8.51
N GLU A 179 11.72 -0.75 8.56
CA GLU A 179 12.02 -0.06 9.83
C GLU A 179 10.76 0.56 10.44
N LEU A 180 9.88 1.10 9.59
CA LEU A 180 8.62 1.70 10.02
C LEU A 180 7.67 0.65 10.62
N ASP A 181 7.49 -0.49 9.96
CA ASP A 181 6.60 -1.57 10.41
C ASP A 181 7.04 -2.12 11.77
N PHE A 182 8.35 -2.37 11.96
CA PHE A 182 8.88 -2.78 13.27
C PHE A 182 8.80 -1.69 14.34
N PHE A 183 8.90 -0.42 13.93
CA PHE A 183 8.70 0.69 14.85
C PHE A 183 7.25 0.72 15.36
N ILE A 184 6.26 0.61 14.48
CA ILE A 184 4.83 0.57 14.87
C ILE A 184 4.53 -0.64 15.76
N LEU A 185 5.04 -1.83 15.40
CA LEU A 185 4.92 -3.01 16.26
C LEU A 185 5.49 -2.75 17.66
N SER A 186 6.65 -2.10 17.75
CA SER A 186 7.29 -1.76 19.03
C SER A 186 6.46 -0.76 19.85
N GLU A 187 5.85 0.25 19.21
CA GLU A 187 4.98 1.22 19.89
C GLU A 187 3.72 0.55 20.45
N VAL A 188 3.08 -0.33 19.65
CA VAL A 188 1.91 -1.10 20.10
C VAL A 188 2.28 -2.02 21.26
N CYS A 189 3.39 -2.76 21.17
CA CYS A 189 3.86 -3.63 22.26
C CYS A 189 4.15 -2.84 23.54
N ARG A 190 4.75 -1.64 23.43
CA ARG A 190 5.01 -0.76 24.58
C ARG A 190 3.72 -0.30 25.25
N MET A 191 2.70 0.06 24.47
CA MET A 191 1.38 0.40 25.00
C MET A 191 0.76 -0.77 25.77
N ILE A 192 0.74 -1.96 25.17
CA ILE A 192 0.17 -3.16 25.76
C ILE A 192 0.91 -3.51 27.06
N GLN A 193 2.25 -3.48 27.06
CA GLN A 193 3.06 -3.71 28.27
C GLN A 193 2.66 -2.77 29.41
N ARG A 194 2.60 -1.46 29.13
CA ARG A 194 2.21 -0.46 30.13
C ARG A 194 0.84 -0.76 30.72
N ARG A 195 -0.16 -1.00 29.87
CA ARG A 195 -1.53 -1.31 30.33
C ARG A 195 -1.62 -2.57 31.16
N LEU A 196 -0.90 -3.63 30.77
CA LEU A 196 -0.84 -4.87 31.55
C LEU A 196 -0.17 -4.68 32.91
N GLN A 197 0.91 -3.88 32.99
CA GLN A 197 1.58 -3.54 34.26
C GLN A 197 0.64 -2.73 35.18
N GLU A 198 -0.19 -1.86 34.57
CA GLU A 198 -1.21 -1.09 35.32
C GLU A 198 -2.49 -1.91 35.58
N LYS A 199 -2.51 -3.19 35.20
CA LYS A 199 -3.69 -4.10 35.30
C LYS A 199 -4.93 -3.57 34.61
N ARG A 200 -4.75 -2.83 33.53
CA ARG A 200 -5.82 -2.32 32.69
C ARG A 200 -6.18 -3.33 31.59
N HIS A 201 -7.40 -3.26 31.14
CA HIS A 201 -7.89 -4.09 30.03
C HIS A 201 -7.13 -3.80 28.73
N CYS A 202 -6.83 -4.87 27.98
CA CYS A 202 -6.22 -4.82 26.66
C CYS A 202 -7.07 -5.60 25.66
N VAL A 203 -7.15 -5.08 24.45
CA VAL A 203 -7.72 -5.77 23.30
C VAL A 203 -6.63 -6.06 22.28
N PRO A 204 -6.82 -7.03 21.38
CA PRO A 204 -5.88 -7.26 20.27
C PRO A 204 -5.78 -6.05 19.36
N ILE A 205 -4.55 -5.76 18.90
CA ILE A 205 -4.27 -4.66 17.98
C ILE A 205 -3.71 -5.24 16.69
N SER A 206 -4.37 -4.94 15.56
CA SER A 206 -3.85 -5.28 14.24
C SER A 206 -2.83 -4.27 13.75
N ILE A 207 -1.82 -4.76 13.05
CA ILE A 207 -0.70 -3.98 12.53
C ILE A 207 -0.45 -4.40 11.09
N ASN A 208 -0.54 -3.45 10.19
CA ASN A 208 -0.27 -3.65 8.77
C ASN A 208 1.17 -4.10 8.54
N GLN A 209 1.35 -5.07 7.66
CA GLN A 209 2.65 -5.60 7.26
C GLN A 209 2.88 -5.39 5.78
N SER A 210 4.01 -4.80 5.44
CA SER A 210 4.38 -4.63 4.04
C SER A 210 4.90 -5.93 3.42
N ARG A 211 4.69 -6.10 2.11
CA ARG A 211 5.27 -7.22 1.36
C ARG A 211 6.81 -7.28 1.47
N VAL A 212 7.45 -6.12 1.54
CA VAL A 212 8.91 -6.02 1.63
C VAL A 212 9.40 -6.65 2.94
N LEU A 213 8.68 -6.41 4.03
CA LEU A 213 8.98 -6.96 5.34
C LEU A 213 8.94 -8.50 5.37
N LEU A 214 7.99 -9.11 4.66
CA LEU A 214 7.85 -10.57 4.61
C LEU A 214 9.01 -11.27 3.88
N GLN A 215 9.82 -10.54 3.12
CA GLN A 215 11.01 -11.06 2.45
C GLN A 215 12.27 -11.04 3.35
N GLU A 216 12.19 -10.43 4.53
CA GLU A 216 13.27 -10.39 5.50
C GLU A 216 13.50 -11.77 6.13
N LYS A 217 14.73 -12.32 5.99
CA LYS A 217 15.07 -13.66 6.50
C LYS A 217 14.85 -13.84 8.01
N ASP A 218 15.03 -12.76 8.76
CA ASP A 218 14.93 -12.76 10.22
C ASP A 218 13.58 -12.25 10.74
N TYR A 219 12.57 -12.14 9.88
CA TYR A 219 11.28 -11.54 10.24
C TYR A 219 10.64 -12.17 11.48
N VAL A 220 10.45 -13.49 11.47
CA VAL A 220 9.85 -14.21 12.61
C VAL A 220 10.62 -13.97 13.89
N LYS A 221 11.95 -14.04 13.83
CA LYS A 221 12.83 -13.80 14.98
C LYS A 221 12.70 -12.36 15.49
N ARG A 222 12.73 -11.36 14.60
CA ARG A 222 12.59 -9.95 14.99
C ARG A 222 11.25 -9.67 15.67
N VAL A 223 10.16 -10.23 15.15
CA VAL A 223 8.83 -10.14 15.79
C VAL A 223 8.88 -10.78 17.20
N ALA A 224 9.39 -12.00 17.33
CA ALA A 224 9.51 -12.68 18.61
C ALA A 224 10.40 -11.91 19.62
N ASP A 225 11.49 -11.33 19.17
CA ASP A 225 12.41 -10.52 19.99
C ASP A 225 11.71 -9.24 20.50
N ILE A 226 10.88 -8.59 19.68
CA ILE A 226 10.10 -7.41 20.09
C ILE A 226 9.05 -7.81 21.12
N LEU A 227 8.29 -8.87 20.93
CA LEU A 227 7.31 -9.35 21.90
C LEU A 227 7.98 -9.67 23.24
N LYS A 228 9.11 -10.34 23.20
CA LYS A 228 9.90 -10.67 24.39
C LYS A 228 10.44 -9.41 25.09
N LYS A 229 10.94 -8.44 24.33
CA LYS A 229 11.47 -7.16 24.84
C LYS A 229 10.44 -6.40 25.68
N TYR A 230 9.18 -6.41 25.23
CA TYR A 230 8.09 -5.69 25.89
C TYR A 230 7.19 -6.60 26.76
N ASP A 231 7.57 -7.87 26.95
CA ASP A 231 6.75 -8.85 27.68
C ASP A 231 5.28 -8.85 27.23
N THR A 232 5.09 -8.75 25.89
CA THR A 232 3.76 -8.65 25.27
C THR A 232 3.23 -10.04 24.97
N PRO A 233 2.09 -10.46 25.56
CA PRO A 233 1.48 -11.73 25.18
C PRO A 233 1.02 -11.72 23.71
N PRO A 234 1.44 -12.71 22.89
CA PRO A 234 1.20 -12.71 21.44
C PRO A 234 -0.28 -12.58 21.04
N ARG A 235 -1.21 -13.06 21.88
CA ARG A 235 -2.65 -12.96 21.64
C ARG A 235 -3.19 -11.52 21.47
N TYR A 236 -2.42 -10.51 21.87
CA TYR A 236 -2.77 -9.10 21.69
C TYR A 236 -2.24 -8.51 20.39
N ILE A 237 -1.52 -9.30 19.60
CA ILE A 237 -0.99 -8.88 18.31
C ILE A 237 -1.72 -9.61 17.20
N GLU A 238 -2.19 -8.85 16.22
CA GLU A 238 -2.72 -9.31 14.96
C GLU A 238 -1.87 -8.70 13.84
N LEU A 239 -1.41 -9.50 12.89
CA LEU A 239 -0.63 -9.05 11.76
C LEU A 239 -1.53 -9.08 10.52
N GLU A 240 -1.50 -7.99 9.75
CA GLU A 240 -2.45 -7.74 8.69
C GLU A 240 -1.77 -7.66 7.34
N LEU A 241 -2.30 -8.37 6.35
CA LEU A 241 -1.78 -8.44 5.00
C LEU A 241 -2.87 -8.07 4.00
N THR A 242 -2.55 -7.21 3.04
CA THR A 242 -3.47 -6.91 1.95
C THR A 242 -3.54 -8.06 0.95
N GLU A 243 -4.70 -8.30 0.34
CA GLU A 243 -4.91 -9.35 -0.66
C GLU A 243 -3.90 -9.28 -1.83
N ARG A 244 -3.43 -8.10 -2.18
CA ARG A 244 -2.49 -7.87 -3.30
C ARG A 244 -1.11 -8.48 -3.14
N ILE A 245 -0.74 -8.89 -1.93
CA ILE A 245 0.55 -9.51 -1.62
C ILE A 245 0.68 -10.91 -2.25
N PHE A 246 -0.41 -11.58 -2.54
CA PHE A 246 -0.51 -13.01 -2.82
C PHE A 246 -0.39 -13.38 -4.31
N ARG A 247 0.54 -12.79 -5.04
CA ARG A 247 0.73 -13.08 -6.49
C ARG A 247 1.76 -14.16 -6.79
N ASP A 248 2.59 -14.53 -5.80
CA ASP A 248 3.73 -15.46 -5.97
C ASP A 248 3.51 -16.76 -5.17
N ASP A 249 4.52 -17.60 -5.07
CA ASP A 249 4.46 -18.85 -4.31
C ASP A 249 4.09 -18.61 -2.85
N LEU A 250 2.97 -19.18 -2.41
CA LEU A 250 2.40 -19.02 -1.07
C LEU A 250 3.05 -19.93 -0.02
N THR A 251 3.88 -20.89 -0.43
CA THR A 251 4.42 -21.94 0.44
C THR A 251 5.28 -21.36 1.56
N ASP A 252 6.22 -20.50 1.21
CA ASP A 252 7.12 -19.86 2.19
C ASP A 252 6.36 -18.89 3.10
N LEU A 253 5.39 -18.17 2.53
CA LEU A 253 4.52 -17.28 3.29
C LEU A 253 3.67 -18.06 4.30
N ALA A 254 3.01 -19.14 3.88
CA ALA A 254 2.18 -19.98 4.75
C ALA A 254 3.01 -20.57 5.90
N LYS A 255 4.26 -20.99 5.62
CA LYS A 255 5.17 -21.49 6.65
C LYS A 255 5.51 -20.40 7.67
N MET A 256 5.91 -19.23 7.22
CA MET A 256 6.25 -18.08 8.08
C MET A 256 5.04 -17.65 8.91
N MET A 257 3.85 -17.55 8.32
CA MET A 257 2.60 -17.27 9.03
C MET A 257 2.30 -18.33 10.07
N GLY A 258 2.51 -19.61 9.76
CA GLY A 258 2.35 -20.74 10.68
C GLY A 258 3.31 -20.66 11.87
N GLU A 259 4.57 -20.26 11.68
CA GLU A 259 5.54 -20.08 12.75
C GLU A 259 5.08 -18.99 13.75
N LEU A 260 4.61 -17.85 13.26
CA LEU A 260 4.10 -16.77 14.12
C LEU A 260 2.76 -17.13 14.78
N ARG A 261 1.89 -17.87 14.09
CA ARG A 261 0.64 -18.38 14.67
C ARG A 261 0.89 -19.37 15.80
N ASN A 262 1.93 -20.20 15.70
CA ASN A 262 2.37 -21.11 16.78
C ASN A 262 2.86 -20.35 18.02
N LEU A 263 3.31 -19.11 17.87
CA LEU A 263 3.60 -18.22 19.00
C LEU A 263 2.32 -17.63 19.63
N GLY A 264 1.18 -17.71 18.96
CA GLY A 264 -0.10 -17.18 19.41
C GLY A 264 -0.49 -15.84 18.76
N ILE A 265 0.22 -15.40 17.71
CA ILE A 265 -0.13 -14.22 16.90
C ILE A 265 -1.24 -14.62 15.93
N ARG A 266 -2.21 -13.72 15.70
CA ARG A 266 -3.26 -13.91 14.71
C ARG A 266 -2.93 -13.19 13.41
N TRP A 267 -3.51 -13.70 12.31
CA TRP A 267 -3.37 -13.10 10.99
C TRP A 267 -4.71 -12.64 10.45
N SER A 268 -4.74 -11.46 9.86
CA SER A 268 -5.88 -10.97 9.08
C SER A 268 -5.51 -10.70 7.62
N ILE A 269 -6.49 -10.89 6.73
CA ILE A 269 -6.41 -10.44 5.33
C ILE A 269 -7.26 -9.18 5.20
N ASP A 270 -6.61 -8.14 4.69
CA ASP A 270 -7.21 -6.84 4.40
C ASP A 270 -7.62 -6.68 2.93
N ASP A 271 -8.53 -5.74 2.64
CA ASP A 271 -9.07 -5.47 1.31
C ASP A 271 -9.68 -6.71 0.62
N PHE A 272 -10.21 -7.67 1.39
CA PHE A 272 -10.71 -8.93 0.84
C PHE A 272 -11.83 -8.72 -0.17
N GLY A 273 -11.65 -9.33 -1.36
CA GLY A 273 -12.58 -9.26 -2.47
C GLY A 273 -12.24 -8.22 -3.54
N THR A 274 -11.21 -7.40 -3.32
CA THR A 274 -10.75 -6.43 -4.32
C THR A 274 -9.79 -7.03 -5.35
N GLY A 275 -9.33 -8.29 -5.15
CA GLY A 275 -8.37 -9.01 -5.97
C GLY A 275 -8.94 -10.24 -6.68
N TYR A 276 -8.09 -10.90 -7.50
CA TYR A 276 -8.51 -12.01 -8.38
C TYR A 276 -8.45 -13.41 -7.73
N SER A 277 -8.02 -13.57 -6.46
CA SER A 277 -7.65 -14.89 -5.92
C SER A 277 -8.15 -15.17 -4.51
N SER A 278 -9.08 -14.41 -3.99
CA SER A 278 -9.52 -14.40 -2.58
C SER A 278 -9.83 -15.76 -1.99
N LEU A 279 -10.54 -16.63 -2.70
CA LEU A 279 -10.94 -17.95 -2.18
C LEU A 279 -9.78 -18.94 -2.01
N ASN A 280 -8.77 -18.90 -2.88
CA ASN A 280 -7.59 -19.75 -2.74
C ASN A 280 -6.78 -19.39 -1.49
N LEU A 281 -6.73 -18.10 -1.14
CA LEU A 281 -6.03 -17.64 0.05
C LEU A 281 -6.62 -18.19 1.33
N LEU A 282 -7.96 -18.24 1.41
CA LEU A 282 -8.67 -18.81 2.56
C LEU A 282 -8.35 -20.29 2.78
N LYS A 283 -8.06 -21.03 1.70
CA LYS A 283 -7.70 -22.44 1.75
C LYS A 283 -6.24 -22.68 2.14
N GLU A 284 -5.33 -21.86 1.63
CA GLU A 284 -3.89 -22.12 1.67
C GLU A 284 -3.19 -21.46 2.86
N LEU A 285 -3.74 -20.33 3.34
CA LEU A 285 -3.08 -19.54 4.39
C LEU A 285 -3.75 -19.74 5.76
N PRO A 286 -2.95 -19.78 6.84
CA PRO A 286 -3.43 -19.90 8.20
C PRO A 286 -3.98 -18.57 8.75
N VAL A 287 -5.01 -18.02 8.10
CA VAL A 287 -5.64 -16.75 8.44
C VAL A 287 -6.74 -16.97 9.48
N ASP A 288 -6.88 -16.04 10.42
CA ASP A 288 -7.86 -16.09 11.50
C ASP A 288 -9.02 -15.09 11.26
N ILE A 289 -8.75 -13.98 10.58
CA ILE A 289 -9.67 -12.85 10.42
C ILE A 289 -9.69 -12.39 8.95
N ILE A 290 -10.89 -12.06 8.46
CA ILE A 290 -11.09 -11.48 7.12
C ILE A 290 -11.71 -10.10 7.26
N LYS A 291 -11.07 -9.09 6.66
CA LYS A 291 -11.57 -7.71 6.61
C LYS A 291 -12.20 -7.45 5.25
N ILE A 292 -13.49 -7.19 5.23
CA ILE A 292 -14.23 -6.84 4.00
C ILE A 292 -14.08 -5.34 3.76
N ASP A 293 -13.54 -4.99 2.58
CA ASP A 293 -13.28 -3.62 2.19
C ASP A 293 -14.57 -2.77 2.08
N LYS A 294 -14.45 -1.50 2.41
CA LYS A 294 -15.56 -0.52 2.40
C LYS A 294 -16.27 -0.40 1.05
N SER A 295 -15.58 -0.64 -0.08
CA SER A 295 -16.19 -0.52 -1.42
C SER A 295 -17.39 -1.44 -1.60
N PHE A 296 -17.43 -2.56 -0.89
CA PHE A 296 -18.60 -3.43 -0.87
C PHE A 296 -19.78 -2.82 -0.11
N LEU A 297 -19.52 -2.01 0.93
CA LEU A 297 -20.56 -1.33 1.69
C LEU A 297 -21.13 -0.10 0.97
N ASP A 298 -20.28 0.67 0.29
CA ASP A 298 -20.68 1.90 -0.41
C ASP A 298 -21.79 1.63 -1.45
N GLU A 299 -21.81 0.45 -2.02
CA GLU A 299 -22.81 0.03 -2.99
C GLU A 299 -24.07 -0.61 -2.37
N THR A 300 -24.07 -0.94 -1.07
CA THR A 300 -25.21 -1.68 -0.45
C THR A 300 -26.51 -0.89 -0.40
N GLU A 301 -26.46 0.42 -0.31
CA GLU A 301 -27.65 1.26 -0.31
C GLU A 301 -28.34 1.27 -1.69
N SER A 302 -27.61 1.00 -2.77
CA SER A 302 -28.09 1.09 -4.16
C SER A 302 -28.14 -0.26 -4.91
N SER A 303 -27.50 -1.32 -4.38
CA SER A 303 -27.29 -2.59 -5.10
C SER A 303 -27.66 -3.81 -4.25
N GLU A 304 -28.71 -4.53 -4.63
CA GLU A 304 -29.03 -5.83 -4.04
C GLU A 304 -27.94 -6.88 -4.31
N THR A 305 -27.21 -6.76 -5.42
CA THR A 305 -26.09 -7.66 -5.73
C THR A 305 -24.96 -7.50 -4.70
N SER A 306 -24.60 -6.26 -4.34
CA SER A 306 -23.57 -6.00 -3.33
C SER A 306 -23.97 -6.52 -1.95
N LYS A 307 -25.24 -6.40 -1.56
CA LYS A 307 -25.79 -7.01 -0.34
C LYS A 307 -25.64 -8.53 -0.35
N ILE A 308 -25.98 -9.18 -1.47
CA ILE A 308 -25.85 -10.64 -1.58
C ILE A 308 -24.37 -11.06 -1.45
N ILE A 309 -23.47 -10.34 -2.09
CA ILE A 309 -22.03 -10.65 -2.03
C ILE A 309 -21.51 -10.54 -0.59
N ILE A 310 -21.76 -9.44 0.11
CA ILE A 310 -21.32 -9.28 1.51
C ILE A 310 -21.89 -10.40 2.39
N ARG A 311 -23.20 -10.64 2.32
CA ARG A 311 -23.83 -11.69 3.11
C ARG A 311 -23.19 -13.05 2.85
N LYS A 312 -22.97 -13.42 1.58
CA LYS A 312 -22.36 -14.70 1.24
C LYS A 312 -20.89 -14.76 1.63
N THR A 313 -20.18 -13.66 1.62
CA THR A 313 -18.80 -13.59 2.11
C THR A 313 -18.76 -13.78 3.63
N VAL A 314 -19.66 -13.15 4.39
CA VAL A 314 -19.78 -13.36 5.85
C VAL A 314 -20.10 -14.81 6.15
N GLU A 315 -21.15 -15.39 5.54
CA GLU A 315 -21.54 -16.78 5.73
C GLU A 315 -20.36 -17.73 5.44
N LEU A 316 -19.70 -17.60 4.29
CA LEU A 316 -18.56 -18.44 3.90
C LEU A 316 -17.40 -18.34 4.90
N THR A 317 -17.07 -17.13 5.34
CA THR A 317 -15.95 -16.91 6.26
C THR A 317 -16.22 -17.56 7.62
N GLN A 318 -17.46 -17.45 8.12
CA GLN A 318 -17.88 -18.06 9.38
C GLN A 318 -17.96 -19.59 9.28
N GLU A 319 -18.41 -20.15 8.14
CA GLU A 319 -18.37 -21.60 7.90
C GLU A 319 -16.93 -22.17 7.88
N LEU A 320 -15.93 -21.33 7.64
CA LEU A 320 -14.50 -21.68 7.72
C LEU A 320 -13.89 -21.40 9.11
N ASP A 321 -14.71 -21.17 10.15
CA ASP A 321 -14.28 -20.84 11.52
C ASP A 321 -13.35 -19.59 11.58
N LYS A 322 -13.60 -18.57 10.73
CA LYS A 322 -12.86 -17.32 10.72
C LYS A 322 -13.76 -16.17 11.12
N THR A 323 -13.15 -15.15 11.76
CA THR A 323 -13.84 -13.93 12.15
C THR A 323 -13.95 -12.94 11.00
N VAL A 324 -15.05 -12.22 10.89
CA VAL A 324 -15.27 -11.19 9.86
C VAL A 324 -15.27 -9.81 10.49
N VAL A 325 -14.49 -8.92 9.88
CA VAL A 325 -14.53 -7.47 10.16
C VAL A 325 -15.03 -6.75 8.92
N CYS A 326 -16.05 -5.93 9.03
CA CYS A 326 -16.48 -5.07 7.94
C CYS A 326 -15.96 -3.65 8.15
N GLU A 327 -15.24 -3.14 7.15
CA GLU A 327 -14.59 -1.84 7.22
C GLU A 327 -15.42 -0.71 6.62
N GLY A 328 -15.06 0.54 6.97
CA GLY A 328 -15.65 1.73 6.40
C GLY A 328 -17.13 1.92 6.73
N VAL A 329 -17.60 1.42 7.87
CA VAL A 329 -18.97 1.62 8.31
C VAL A 329 -19.17 3.09 8.71
N GLU A 330 -20.01 3.82 7.95
CA GLU A 330 -20.22 5.27 8.12
C GLU A 330 -21.65 5.61 8.55
N THR A 331 -22.63 4.70 8.32
CA THR A 331 -24.05 4.95 8.61
C THR A 331 -24.68 3.86 9.49
N GLU A 332 -25.71 4.24 10.26
CA GLU A 332 -26.49 3.25 11.04
C GLU A 332 -27.17 2.21 10.15
N ASN A 333 -27.61 2.59 8.94
CA ASN A 333 -28.21 1.66 7.99
C ASN A 333 -27.23 0.53 7.60
N GLN A 334 -25.96 0.88 7.38
CA GLN A 334 -24.91 -0.11 7.12
C GLN A 334 -24.68 -1.00 8.34
N ALA A 335 -24.64 -0.43 9.54
CA ALA A 335 -24.47 -1.18 10.78
C ALA A 335 -25.65 -2.14 11.03
N ASP A 336 -26.88 -1.69 10.82
CA ASP A 336 -28.09 -2.52 10.96
C ASP A 336 -28.13 -3.66 9.96
N TYR A 337 -27.72 -3.39 8.71
CA TYR A 337 -27.59 -4.42 7.70
C TYR A 337 -26.56 -5.49 8.12
N LEU A 338 -25.38 -5.08 8.60
CA LEU A 338 -24.33 -5.99 9.06
C LEU A 338 -24.77 -6.82 10.27
N ARG A 339 -25.50 -6.21 11.24
CA ARG A 339 -26.14 -6.94 12.36
C ARG A 339 -27.14 -7.99 11.85
N GLY A 340 -27.95 -7.61 10.85
CA GLY A 340 -28.97 -8.49 10.24
C GLY A 340 -28.38 -9.73 9.55
N ILE A 341 -27.16 -9.62 9.01
CA ILE A 341 -26.43 -10.75 8.41
C ILE A 341 -25.45 -11.43 9.39
N ARG A 342 -25.45 -11.03 10.67
CA ARG A 342 -24.61 -11.56 11.76
C ARG A 342 -23.11 -11.42 11.49
N CYS A 343 -22.67 -10.29 10.90
CA CYS A 343 -21.26 -9.96 10.82
C CYS A 343 -20.69 -9.79 12.23
N ASP A 344 -19.47 -10.29 12.49
CA ASP A 344 -18.92 -10.34 13.84
C ASP A 344 -18.51 -8.97 14.35
N MET A 345 -17.78 -8.22 13.53
CA MET A 345 -17.18 -6.95 13.91
C MET A 345 -17.35 -5.89 12.82
N ALA A 346 -17.32 -4.63 13.25
CA ALA A 346 -17.30 -3.47 12.37
C ALA A 346 -16.22 -2.46 12.78
N GLN A 347 -15.69 -1.79 11.78
CA GLN A 347 -14.77 -0.67 11.92
C GLN A 347 -15.19 0.45 10.98
N GLY A 348 -15.22 1.70 11.45
CA GLY A 348 -15.60 2.82 10.59
C GLY A 348 -15.89 4.10 11.35
N TYR A 349 -16.13 5.17 10.59
CA TYR A 349 -16.33 6.50 11.16
C TYR A 349 -17.66 6.68 11.90
N LEU A 350 -18.59 5.76 11.70
CA LEU A 350 -19.81 5.71 12.51
C LEU A 350 -19.47 5.53 14.00
N TYR A 351 -18.51 4.67 14.30
CA TYR A 351 -18.10 4.35 15.67
C TYR A 351 -17.01 5.26 16.17
N ALA A 352 -15.87 5.28 15.48
CA ALA A 352 -14.74 6.13 15.83
C ALA A 352 -13.80 6.33 14.63
N LYS A 353 -13.20 7.53 14.55
CA LYS A 353 -12.09 7.80 13.64
C LYS A 353 -10.79 7.29 14.24
N PRO A 354 -9.74 7.03 13.42
CA PRO A 354 -8.39 6.83 13.95
C PRO A 354 -7.99 7.96 14.89
N MET A 355 -7.57 7.65 16.09
CA MET A 355 -7.23 8.62 17.13
C MET A 355 -5.84 8.36 17.73
N PRO A 356 -5.19 9.35 18.35
CA PRO A 356 -3.96 9.13 19.10
C PRO A 356 -4.10 8.00 20.12
N MET A 357 -3.02 7.28 20.36
CA MET A 357 -3.00 6.11 21.24
C MET A 357 -3.55 6.42 22.64
N GLU A 358 -3.22 7.58 23.19
CA GLU A 358 -3.67 8.01 24.51
C GLU A 358 -5.19 8.29 24.57
N GLU A 359 -5.79 8.71 23.46
CA GLU A 359 -7.24 8.90 23.36
C GLU A 359 -7.97 7.56 23.28
N PHE A 360 -7.41 6.62 22.52
CA PHE A 360 -7.93 5.24 22.46
C PHE A 360 -7.88 4.57 23.83
N GLU A 361 -6.80 4.72 24.57
CA GLU A 361 -6.70 4.16 25.93
C GLU A 361 -7.78 4.70 26.87
N LYS A 362 -8.07 6.00 26.80
CA LYS A 362 -9.16 6.62 27.58
C LYS A 362 -10.52 6.10 27.17
N LEU A 363 -10.73 5.92 25.86
CA LEU A 363 -11.97 5.38 25.31
C LEU A 363 -12.20 3.94 25.81
N LEU A 364 -11.18 3.09 25.75
CA LEU A 364 -11.23 1.71 26.19
C LEU A 364 -11.48 1.61 27.70
N ASP A 365 -10.87 2.48 28.50
CA ASP A 365 -11.09 2.51 29.96
C ASP A 365 -12.52 2.98 30.31
N LYS A 366 -13.05 3.96 29.61
CA LYS A 366 -14.42 4.44 29.81
C LYS A 366 -15.47 3.39 29.50
N GLU A 367 -15.26 2.56 28.48
CA GLU A 367 -16.20 1.52 28.09
C GLU A 367 -16.28 0.39 29.11
N ILE A 368 -15.18 0.11 29.81
CA ILE A 368 -15.09 -1.02 30.73
C ILE A 368 -15.35 -0.62 32.19
N TYR A 369 -14.95 0.58 32.58
CA TYR A 369 -15.00 1.05 33.96
C TYR A 369 -15.98 2.22 34.20
N GLY A 370 -16.60 2.75 33.15
CA GLY A 370 -17.61 3.82 33.20
C GLY A 370 -19.01 3.28 33.18
#